data_fc8cb084c387a694b2c19341afbb944a
#
_entry.id   fc8cb084c387a694b2c19341afbb944a
#
_cell.length_a   1.000
_cell.length_b   1.000
_cell.length_c   1.000
_cell.angle_alpha   90.00
_cell.angle_beta   90.00
_cell.angle_gamma   90.00
#
_symmetry.space_group_name_H-M   'P 1'
#
loop_
_entity.id
_entity.type
_entity.pdbx_description
1 polymer ?
#
loop_
_entity_poly.entity_id
_entity_poly.type
_entity_poly.pdbx_seq_one_letter_code
_entity_poly.pdbx_strand_id
1 'polypeptide(L)'
;MSLLFGLLFFALNIQAQIAVENGNATDCATTEPVYDFQKVDKQPKFPGGMTSLQSYINRSLKYPQISRENNSQGRVIVRFIIDSNGVVISPQVVRSSGDLYLDMEAIRVIESMPKWKPGKHKGKPVRVFFTLPVVFRL
;
A
#
# COMPACT_ATOMS: atom_id res chain seq x y z
N MET A 1 34.01 -13.10 38.98
CA MET A 1 33.16 -11.90 39.17
C MET A 1 32.81 -11.22 37.88
N SER A 2 33.74 -11.00 36.99
CA SER A 2 33.46 -10.34 35.70
C SER A 2 32.53 -11.15 34.80
N LEU A 3 32.51 -12.46 34.94
CA LEU A 3 31.63 -13.31 34.19
C LEU A 3 30.14 -13.10 34.53
N LEU A 4 29.86 -12.78 35.78
CA LEU A 4 28.49 -12.50 36.20
C LEU A 4 27.92 -11.24 35.56
N PHE A 5 28.77 -10.24 35.36
CA PHE A 5 28.36 -9.00 34.70
C PHE A 5 27.99 -9.23 33.22
N GLY A 6 28.74 -10.09 32.57
CA GLY A 6 28.45 -10.42 31.18
C GLY A 6 27.10 -11.08 30.98
N LEU A 7 26.73 -11.97 31.88
CA LEU A 7 25.45 -12.64 31.83
C LEU A 7 24.28 -11.67 32.02
N LEU A 8 24.44 -10.73 32.94
CA LEU A 8 23.43 -9.72 33.18
C LEU A 8 23.21 -8.85 31.93
N PHE A 9 24.31 -8.52 31.29
CA PHE A 9 24.24 -7.73 30.06
C PHE A 9 23.47 -8.43 28.95
N PHE A 10 23.69 -9.73 28.83
CA PHE A 10 23.00 -10.54 27.84
C PHE A 10 21.50 -10.55 28.07
N ALA A 11 21.11 -10.71 29.32
CA ALA A 11 19.69 -10.75 29.66
C ALA A 11 18.97 -9.45 29.28
N LEU A 12 19.64 -8.33 29.51
CA LEU A 12 19.09 -7.03 29.17
C LEU A 12 18.86 -6.86 27.66
N ASN A 13 19.83 -7.35 26.90
CA ASN A 13 19.71 -7.26 25.45
C ASN A 13 18.53 -8.06 24.89
N ILE A 14 18.32 -9.24 25.43
CA ILE A 14 17.20 -10.11 25.02
C ILE A 14 15.88 -9.43 25.35
N GLN A 15 15.78 -8.83 26.53
CA GLN A 15 14.56 -8.13 26.93
C GLN A 15 14.27 -6.93 26.03
N ALA A 16 15.30 -6.21 25.65
CA ALA A 16 15.15 -5.09 24.76
C ALA A 16 14.61 -5.53 23.39
N GLN A 17 15.08 -6.66 22.88
CA GLN A 17 14.60 -7.18 21.62
C GLN A 17 13.13 -7.59 21.70
N ILE A 18 12.74 -8.23 22.77
CA ILE A 18 11.34 -8.63 22.99
C ILE A 18 10.46 -7.39 23.08
N ALA A 19 10.92 -6.36 23.75
CA ALA A 19 10.19 -5.11 23.86
C ALA A 19 9.97 -4.46 22.49
N VAL A 20 10.94 -4.55 21.60
CA VAL A 20 10.80 -4.04 20.23
C VAL A 20 9.76 -4.85 19.47
N GLU A 21 9.76 -6.14 19.62
CA GLU A 21 8.74 -6.98 18.99
C GLU A 21 7.35 -6.68 19.54
N ASN A 22 7.27 -6.45 20.83
CA ASN A 22 6.02 -6.04 21.45
C ASN A 22 5.58 -4.66 20.99
N GLY A 23 6.50 -3.82 20.63
CA GLY A 23 6.19 -2.55 20.01
C GLY A 23 5.46 -2.74 18.69
N ASN A 24 5.81 -3.77 17.96
CA ASN A 24 5.10 -4.11 16.73
C ASN A 24 3.67 -4.58 17.00
N ALA A 25 3.45 -5.13 18.18
CA ALA A 25 2.10 -5.50 18.58
C ALA A 25 1.20 -4.27 18.73
N THR A 26 1.76 -3.07 18.80
CA THR A 26 0.98 -1.84 18.74
C THR A 26 0.33 -1.63 17.37
N ASP A 27 0.76 -2.38 16.38
CA ASP A 27 0.04 -2.42 15.12
C ASP A 27 -1.37 -2.95 15.32
N CYS A 28 -1.58 -3.69 16.39
CA CYS A 28 -2.92 -4.06 16.83
C CYS A 28 -3.78 -2.84 17.19
N ALA A 29 -3.17 -1.68 17.43
CA ALA A 29 -3.91 -0.45 17.65
C ALA A 29 -4.61 0.04 16.38
N THR A 30 -4.19 -0.44 15.22
CA THR A 30 -4.93 -0.21 13.98
C THR A 30 -6.05 -1.23 13.90
N THR A 31 -6.95 -1.16 14.88
CA THR A 31 -8.09 -2.09 14.97
C THR A 31 -9.23 -1.70 14.06
N GLU A 32 -9.11 -0.59 13.36
CA GLU A 32 -10.14 -0.18 12.43
C GLU A 32 -10.25 -1.20 11.29
N PRO A 33 -11.43 -1.74 11.05
CA PRO A 33 -11.62 -2.72 10.00
C PRO A 33 -11.42 -2.07 8.63
N VAL A 34 -10.94 -2.87 7.68
CA VAL A 34 -10.87 -2.47 6.28
C VAL A 34 -12.02 -3.14 5.55
N TYR A 35 -12.86 -2.35 4.92
CA TYR A 35 -14.03 -2.85 4.23
C TYR A 35 -13.74 -3.12 2.77
N ASP A 36 -14.44 -4.11 2.22
CA ASP A 36 -14.44 -4.31 0.78
C ASP A 36 -15.16 -3.16 0.08
N PHE A 37 -14.68 -2.82 -1.10
CA PHE A 37 -15.23 -1.74 -1.91
C PHE A 37 -16.75 -1.85 -2.11
N GLN A 38 -17.25 -3.08 -2.24
CA GLN A 38 -18.66 -3.32 -2.51
C GLN A 38 -19.54 -3.30 -1.26
N LYS A 39 -18.94 -3.35 -0.07
CA LYS A 39 -19.66 -3.47 1.19
C LYS A 39 -19.92 -2.14 1.89
N VAL A 40 -19.40 -1.06 1.36
CA VAL A 40 -19.57 0.27 1.95
C VAL A 40 -20.75 1.00 1.30
N ASP A 41 -21.40 1.86 2.07
CA ASP A 41 -22.55 2.62 1.58
C ASP A 41 -22.14 3.62 0.51
N LYS A 42 -21.01 4.29 0.71
CA LYS A 42 -20.41 5.18 -0.28
C LYS A 42 -18.99 4.76 -0.56
N GLN A 43 -18.73 4.53 -1.82
CA GLN A 43 -17.41 4.11 -2.29
C GLN A 43 -16.45 5.30 -2.31
N PRO A 44 -15.15 5.07 -2.03
CA PRO A 44 -14.17 6.13 -2.18
C PRO A 44 -14.08 6.58 -3.64
N LYS A 45 -13.78 7.86 -3.82
CA LYS A 45 -13.67 8.45 -5.17
C LYS A 45 -12.37 9.21 -5.31
N PHE A 46 -11.73 9.02 -6.45
CA PHE A 46 -10.60 9.85 -6.85
C PHE A 46 -11.10 11.27 -7.17
N PRO A 47 -10.31 12.32 -6.86
CA PRO A 47 -10.71 13.67 -7.23
C PRO A 47 -10.99 13.79 -8.73
N GLY A 48 -12.21 14.18 -9.08
CA GLY A 48 -12.64 14.24 -10.48
C GLY A 48 -13.20 12.94 -11.04
N GLY A 49 -13.23 11.85 -10.27
CA GLY A 49 -13.82 10.57 -10.66
C GLY A 49 -12.88 9.65 -11.42
N MET A 50 -13.44 8.58 -12.00
CA MET A 50 -12.65 7.54 -12.67
C MET A 50 -11.90 8.04 -13.90
N THR A 51 -12.48 8.97 -14.65
CA THR A 51 -11.81 9.56 -15.80
C THR A 51 -10.54 10.30 -15.40
N SER A 52 -10.62 11.06 -14.32
CA SER A 52 -9.45 11.77 -13.77
C SER A 52 -8.41 10.81 -13.23
N LEU A 53 -8.83 9.71 -12.62
CA LEU A 53 -7.92 8.67 -12.16
C LEU A 53 -7.14 8.08 -13.33
N GLN A 54 -7.83 7.72 -14.38
CA GLN A 54 -7.19 7.15 -15.58
C GLN A 54 -6.21 8.15 -16.20
N SER A 55 -6.58 9.42 -16.28
CA SER A 55 -5.70 10.47 -16.79
C SER A 55 -4.47 10.66 -15.90
N TYR A 56 -4.67 10.60 -14.58
CA TYR A 56 -3.57 10.71 -13.62
C TYR A 56 -2.56 9.58 -13.83
N ILE A 57 -3.05 8.35 -13.94
CA ILE A 57 -2.19 7.19 -14.14
C ILE A 57 -1.40 7.33 -15.44
N ASN A 58 -2.08 7.68 -16.53
CA ASN A 58 -1.45 7.83 -17.84
C ASN A 58 -0.36 8.89 -17.84
N ARG A 59 -0.57 10.01 -17.14
CA ARG A 59 0.42 11.08 -17.04
C ARG A 59 1.58 10.75 -16.12
N SER A 60 1.31 10.03 -15.04
CA SER A 60 2.30 9.75 -14.00
C SER A 60 3.16 8.53 -14.32
N LEU A 61 2.65 7.66 -15.17
CA LEU A 61 3.31 6.40 -15.50
C LEU A 61 4.55 6.66 -16.35
N LYS A 62 5.69 6.19 -15.85
CA LYS A 62 6.96 6.26 -16.59
C LYS A 62 7.39 4.84 -16.93
N TYR A 63 7.51 4.56 -18.21
CA TYR A 63 7.91 3.24 -18.63
C TYR A 63 9.39 3.01 -18.25
N PRO A 64 9.71 2.01 -17.43
CA PRO A 64 11.10 1.75 -17.07
C PRO A 64 11.94 1.44 -18.30
N GLN A 65 13.14 2.01 -18.37
CA GLN A 65 14.00 1.86 -19.53
C GLN A 65 14.35 0.40 -19.79
N ILE A 66 14.67 -0.35 -18.73
CA ILE A 66 15.03 -1.75 -18.86
C ILE A 66 13.86 -2.58 -19.40
N SER A 67 12.65 -2.28 -18.97
CA SER A 67 11.45 -2.95 -19.47
C SER A 67 11.18 -2.61 -20.93
N ARG A 68 11.44 -1.36 -21.32
CA ARG A 68 11.30 -0.93 -22.70
C ARG A 68 12.30 -1.64 -23.61
N GLU A 69 13.55 -1.75 -23.16
CA GLU A 69 14.60 -2.44 -23.90
C GLU A 69 14.29 -3.92 -24.10
N ASN A 70 13.64 -4.53 -23.11
CA ASN A 70 13.25 -5.93 -23.18
C ASN A 70 11.88 -6.14 -23.84
N ASN A 71 11.25 -5.08 -24.33
CA ASN A 71 9.90 -5.12 -24.89
C ASN A 71 8.87 -5.72 -23.93
N SER A 72 9.08 -5.50 -22.64
CA SER A 72 8.18 -6.02 -21.62
C SER A 72 6.89 -5.21 -21.59
N GLN A 73 5.78 -5.88 -21.67
CA GLN A 73 4.44 -5.31 -21.58
C GLN A 73 3.62 -6.17 -20.64
N GLY A 74 2.60 -5.60 -20.05
CA GLY A 74 1.72 -6.37 -19.19
C GLY A 74 0.83 -5.50 -18.34
N ARG A 75 0.09 -6.16 -17.49
CA ARG A 75 -0.83 -5.53 -16.57
C ARG A 75 -0.46 -5.93 -15.14
N VAL A 76 -0.38 -4.93 -14.29
CA VAL A 76 -0.15 -5.11 -12.86
C VAL A 76 -1.45 -4.81 -12.14
N ILE A 77 -1.93 -5.74 -11.33
CA ILE A 77 -3.10 -5.50 -10.50
C ILE A 77 -2.60 -5.18 -9.11
N VAL A 78 -2.90 -3.97 -8.65
CA VAL A 78 -2.48 -3.45 -7.36
C VAL A 78 -3.70 -3.27 -6.48
N ARG A 79 -3.62 -3.79 -5.26
CA ARG A 79 -4.61 -3.53 -4.22
C ARG A 79 -4.02 -2.60 -3.19
N PHE A 80 -4.76 -1.61 -2.81
CA PHE A 80 -4.34 -0.66 -1.79
C PHE A 80 -5.53 -0.29 -0.91
N ILE A 81 -5.24 0.40 0.16
CA ILE A 81 -6.25 0.86 1.11
C ILE A 81 -6.38 2.36 0.98
N ILE A 82 -7.60 2.84 0.90
CA ILE A 82 -7.92 4.25 1.04
C ILE A 82 -8.42 4.43 2.46
N ASP A 83 -7.63 5.13 3.29
CA ASP A 83 -7.98 5.25 4.69
C ASP A 83 -9.12 6.24 4.93
N SER A 84 -9.51 6.41 6.17
CA SER A 84 -10.62 7.29 6.54
C SER A 84 -10.34 8.77 6.24
N ASN A 85 -9.09 9.13 5.98
CA ASN A 85 -8.70 10.48 5.58
C ASN A 85 -8.55 10.61 4.06
N GLY A 86 -8.73 9.54 3.31
CA GLY A 86 -8.56 9.54 1.88
C GLY A 86 -7.14 9.28 1.40
N VAL A 87 -6.22 8.97 2.30
CA VAL A 87 -4.83 8.70 1.97
C VAL A 87 -4.68 7.26 1.50
N VAL A 88 -3.94 7.08 0.41
CA VAL A 88 -3.62 5.75 -0.12
C VAL A 88 -2.50 5.15 0.72
N ILE A 89 -2.74 3.96 1.25
CA ILE A 89 -1.77 3.24 2.09
C ILE A 89 -1.70 1.77 1.66
N SER A 90 -0.59 1.12 2.03
CA SER A 90 -0.38 -0.33 1.88
C SER A 90 -0.62 -0.86 0.47
N PRO A 91 -0.03 -0.27 -0.57
CA PRO A 91 -0.17 -0.83 -1.92
C PRO A 91 0.54 -2.17 -2.02
N GLN A 92 -0.13 -3.14 -2.65
CA GLN A 92 0.39 -4.49 -2.85
C GLN A 92 0.08 -4.96 -4.26
N VAL A 93 1.05 -5.58 -4.89
CA VAL A 93 0.83 -6.25 -6.18
C VAL A 93 0.12 -7.57 -5.90
N VAL A 94 -1.12 -7.68 -6.34
CA VAL A 94 -1.89 -8.92 -6.20
C VAL A 94 -1.79 -9.79 -7.46
N ARG A 95 -1.40 -9.18 -8.57
CA ARG A 95 -1.08 -9.91 -9.80
C ARG A 95 0.03 -9.18 -10.54
N SER A 96 1.15 -9.87 -10.69
CA SER A 96 2.33 -9.32 -11.37
C SER A 96 2.16 -9.30 -12.89
N SER A 97 2.80 -8.34 -13.52
CA SER A 97 2.97 -8.31 -14.99
C SER A 97 3.93 -9.37 -15.49
N GLY A 98 4.74 -9.95 -14.61
CA GLY A 98 5.88 -10.79 -14.97
C GLY A 98 7.19 -10.03 -15.05
N ASP A 99 7.17 -8.72 -14.95
CA ASP A 99 8.34 -7.86 -14.97
C ASP A 99 8.38 -7.05 -13.66
N LEU A 100 9.40 -7.28 -12.86
CA LEU A 100 9.55 -6.61 -11.57
C LEU A 100 9.57 -5.09 -11.71
N TYR A 101 10.20 -4.57 -12.74
CA TYR A 101 10.32 -3.11 -12.93
C TYR A 101 8.97 -2.47 -13.25
N LEU A 102 8.13 -3.15 -14.03
CA LEU A 102 6.76 -2.69 -14.28
C LEU A 102 5.94 -2.72 -12.98
N ASP A 103 6.10 -3.78 -12.20
CA ASP A 103 5.40 -3.91 -10.92
C ASP A 103 5.81 -2.78 -9.96
N MET A 104 7.10 -2.49 -9.88
CA MET A 104 7.61 -1.41 -9.02
C MET A 104 7.10 -0.04 -9.46
N GLU A 105 7.04 0.19 -10.75
CA GLU A 105 6.53 1.46 -11.28
C GLU A 105 5.05 1.63 -10.97
N ALA A 106 4.26 0.57 -11.08
CA ALA A 106 2.85 0.60 -10.73
C ALA A 106 2.67 1.00 -9.25
N ILE A 107 3.45 0.41 -8.35
CA ILE A 107 3.43 0.77 -6.93
C ILE A 107 3.79 2.24 -6.73
N ARG A 108 4.83 2.72 -7.40
CA ARG A 108 5.26 4.12 -7.30
C ARG A 108 4.14 5.09 -7.68
N VAL A 109 3.43 4.81 -8.76
CA VAL A 109 2.33 5.65 -9.22
C VAL A 109 1.19 5.66 -8.20
N ILE A 110 0.85 4.49 -7.67
CA ILE A 110 -0.20 4.37 -6.64
C ILE A 110 0.18 5.17 -5.39
N GLU A 111 1.43 5.07 -4.94
CA GLU A 111 1.90 5.78 -3.75
C GLU A 111 1.91 7.30 -3.92
N SER A 112 2.02 7.79 -5.15
CA SER A 112 2.07 9.23 -5.43
C SER A 112 0.69 9.86 -5.61
N MET A 113 -0.37 9.11 -5.45
CA MET A 113 -1.72 9.61 -5.65
C MET A 113 -2.11 10.69 -4.63
N PRO A 114 -2.89 11.70 -5.05
CA PRO A 114 -3.45 12.67 -4.12
C PRO A 114 -4.50 12.03 -3.23
N LYS A 115 -4.95 12.77 -2.24
CA LYS A 115 -6.02 12.30 -1.36
C LYS A 115 -7.29 12.04 -2.14
N TRP A 116 -7.88 10.90 -1.85
CA TRP A 116 -9.19 10.51 -2.36
C TRP A 116 -10.28 11.04 -1.44
N LYS A 117 -11.50 11.08 -1.96
CA LYS A 117 -12.67 11.22 -1.11
C LYS A 117 -12.89 9.87 -0.43
N PRO A 118 -12.84 9.79 0.92
CA PRO A 118 -12.91 8.49 1.59
C PRO A 118 -14.27 7.83 1.42
N GLY A 119 -14.29 6.51 1.46
CA GLY A 119 -15.51 5.74 1.52
C GLY A 119 -16.22 5.95 2.85
N LYS A 120 -17.53 5.78 2.86
CA LYS A 120 -18.33 5.92 4.07
C LYS A 120 -19.19 4.69 4.27
N HIS A 121 -19.30 4.30 5.52
CA HIS A 121 -20.20 3.24 5.93
C HIS A 121 -20.94 3.68 7.19
N LYS A 122 -22.26 3.62 7.16
CA LYS A 122 -23.11 4.11 8.25
C LYS A 122 -22.81 5.57 8.63
N GLY A 123 -22.57 6.40 7.62
CA GLY A 123 -22.30 7.81 7.80
C GLY A 123 -20.90 8.19 8.26
N LYS A 124 -20.01 7.22 8.46
CA LYS A 124 -18.64 7.45 8.95
C LYS A 124 -17.62 7.13 7.88
N PRO A 125 -16.55 7.94 7.74
CA PRO A 125 -15.42 7.57 6.87
C PRO A 125 -14.77 6.30 7.37
N VAL A 126 -14.50 5.38 6.46
CA VAL A 126 -13.91 4.08 6.78
C VAL A 126 -12.77 3.76 5.83
N ARG A 127 -11.94 2.80 6.22
CA ARG A 127 -10.89 2.24 5.36
C ARG A 127 -11.52 1.29 4.37
N VAL A 128 -11.11 1.42 3.10
CA VAL A 128 -11.67 0.60 2.02
C VAL A 128 -10.56 0.06 1.16
N PHE A 129 -10.63 -1.22 0.83
CA PHE A 129 -9.76 -1.82 -0.17
C PHE A 129 -10.19 -1.38 -1.56
N PHE A 130 -9.23 -1.02 -2.36
CA PHE A 130 -9.44 -0.71 -3.76
C PHE A 130 -8.44 -1.49 -4.61
N THR A 131 -8.91 -2.09 -5.68
CA THR A 131 -8.08 -2.85 -6.61
C THR A 131 -8.07 -2.15 -7.96
N LEU A 132 -6.89 -1.93 -8.50
CA LEU A 132 -6.72 -1.15 -9.71
C LEU A 132 -5.74 -1.85 -10.66
N PRO A 133 -6.12 -2.09 -11.92
CA PRO A 133 -5.18 -2.55 -12.92
C PRO A 133 -4.38 -1.39 -13.50
N VAL A 134 -3.08 -1.58 -13.63
CA VAL A 134 -2.17 -0.64 -14.29
C VAL A 134 -1.62 -1.34 -15.53
N VAL A 135 -1.92 -0.78 -16.70
CA VAL A 135 -1.58 -1.41 -17.98
C VAL A 135 -0.35 -0.73 -18.58
N PHE A 136 0.64 -1.53 -18.94
CA PHE A 136 1.85 -1.09 -19.61
C PHE A 136 1.85 -1.58 -21.05
N ARG A 137 1.89 -0.66 -21.99
CA ARG A 137 1.95 -0.94 -23.42
C ARG A 137 3.02 -0.09 -24.08
N LEU A 138 3.77 -0.70 -24.97
CA LEU A 138 4.75 -0.01 -25.79
C LEU A 138 4.12 0.56 -27.06
#